data_8ea88fcb7b2b6c8d09e7ecfa174044a4
#
_entry.id   8ea88fcb7b2b6c8d09e7ecfa174044a4
#
_cell.length_a   1.000
_cell.length_b   1.000
_cell.length_c   1.000
_cell.angle_alpha   90.00
_cell.angle_beta   90.00
_cell.angle_gamma   90.00
#
_symmetry.space_group_name_H-M   'P 1'
#
loop_
_entity.id
_entity.type
_entity.pdbx_description
1 polymer ?
#
loop_
_entity_poly.entity_id
_entity_poly.type
_entity_poly.pdbx_seq_one_letter_code
_entity_poly.pdbx_strand_id
1 'polypeptide(L)'
;MIARAVAATILICALTCGAVSASPPKHRSEAPKPREEPMTFYVVKGVADACGPDCDSWIEAEGKVESDTAARLKTFLDRIRDRNLPIYFASPGGNLDQAIAMGTMLRGRPMVARVGRTIVRECGFEAQDSEVCVKLKQSGHELHGELFTSGAICASACPYAFMGAAVHEVAPDAILAVHSPKVVLNFHGGQPDAFVVAAANQRGRERADRVASVYLAKVGIDPGLLALTRTIKFEDIHILTRDEIARFGLDRRAFVETSWRYERNGLNAVRKIAVMKEPGGASFRLLQWRVTCFNSDNFSLDFQRPARAGALVAIAHDGASPAYFSGPLVAGDGSSVEQWGMRLIRSRLDALVDHHQIEIIETSLSADGRFVPQTTKLSNEGWAGAIESLVAGCPLSKGALTVLRSSQAGKANDTAAK
;
A
#
# COMPACT_ATOMS: atom_id res chain seq x y z
N MET A 1 -13.79 -10.01 90.90
CA MET A 1 -14.77 -9.57 89.92
C MET A 1 -14.17 -9.83 88.54
N ILE A 2 -14.73 -10.81 87.90
CA ILE A 2 -14.14 -11.45 86.66
C ILE A 2 -14.78 -10.79 85.48
N ALA A 3 -13.97 -10.12 84.66
CA ALA A 3 -14.41 -9.61 83.32
C ALA A 3 -13.95 -10.60 82.21
N ARG A 4 -14.92 -11.19 81.57
CA ARG A 4 -14.72 -12.10 80.39
C ARG A 4 -14.50 -11.26 79.16
N ALA A 5 -13.34 -11.45 78.46
CA ALA A 5 -13.08 -10.95 77.17
C ALA A 5 -13.59 -11.98 76.15
N VAL A 6 -14.48 -11.55 75.22
CA VAL A 6 -14.94 -12.31 74.08
C VAL A 6 -14.04 -11.93 72.86
N ALA A 7 -13.27 -12.89 72.36
CA ALA A 7 -12.48 -12.71 71.17
C ALA A 7 -13.35 -13.01 69.97
N ALA A 8 -13.60 -12.01 69.11
CA ALA A 8 -14.23 -12.16 67.83
C ALA A 8 -13.18 -12.43 66.74
N THR A 9 -13.19 -13.65 66.21
CA THR A 9 -12.33 -14.07 65.11
C THR A 9 -12.95 -13.60 63.78
N ILE A 10 -12.34 -12.58 63.16
CA ILE A 10 -12.73 -12.14 61.79
C ILE A 10 -11.95 -12.98 60.80
N LEU A 11 -12.67 -13.82 60.07
CA LEU A 11 -12.16 -14.62 58.96
C LEU A 11 -12.13 -13.73 57.69
N ILE A 12 -10.92 -13.23 57.32
CA ILE A 12 -10.72 -12.47 56.09
C ILE A 12 -10.53 -13.45 54.95
N CYS A 13 -11.58 -13.62 54.14
CA CYS A 13 -11.52 -14.36 52.87
C CYS A 13 -10.86 -13.45 51.81
N ALA A 14 -9.56 -13.64 51.59
CA ALA A 14 -8.85 -12.95 50.51
C ALA A 14 -9.25 -13.58 49.16
N LEU A 15 -10.18 -12.94 48.45
CA LEU A 15 -10.45 -13.23 47.02
C LEU A 15 -9.27 -12.71 46.20
N THR A 16 -8.37 -13.60 45.84
CA THR A 16 -7.36 -13.32 44.81
C THR A 16 -8.05 -13.30 43.44
N CYS A 17 -8.46 -12.12 43.01
CA CYS A 17 -8.81 -11.85 41.60
C CYS A 17 -7.53 -11.97 40.76
N GLY A 18 -7.29 -13.15 40.19
CA GLY A 18 -6.27 -13.33 39.18
C GLY A 18 -6.63 -12.51 37.95
N ALA A 19 -5.93 -11.39 37.74
CA ALA A 19 -6.00 -10.64 36.50
C ALA A 19 -5.41 -11.51 35.36
N VAL A 20 -6.28 -12.15 34.59
CA VAL A 20 -5.89 -12.77 33.32
C VAL A 20 -5.57 -11.63 32.37
N SER A 21 -4.28 -11.30 32.24
CA SER A 21 -3.78 -10.42 31.18
C SER A 21 -3.93 -11.16 29.85
N ALA A 22 -5.08 -10.99 29.20
CA ALA A 22 -5.24 -11.37 27.81
C ALA A 22 -4.39 -10.44 26.95
N SER A 23 -3.21 -10.89 26.55
CA SER A 23 -2.43 -10.21 25.51
C SER A 23 -3.30 -10.15 24.25
N PRO A 24 -3.45 -8.96 23.62
CA PRO A 24 -4.18 -8.88 22.36
C PRO A 24 -3.48 -9.76 21.32
N PRO A 25 -4.24 -10.50 20.50
CA PRO A 25 -3.65 -11.31 19.45
C PRO A 25 -2.87 -10.37 18.51
N LYS A 26 -1.56 -10.61 18.39
CA LYS A 26 -0.73 -10.01 17.38
C LYS A 26 -1.14 -10.57 16.00
N HIS A 27 -2.27 -10.13 15.47
CA HIS A 27 -2.55 -10.22 14.06
C HIS A 27 -1.66 -9.20 13.33
N ARG A 28 -0.38 -9.55 13.23
CA ARG A 28 0.46 -9.02 12.20
C ARG A 28 -0.13 -9.60 10.91
N SER A 29 -0.86 -8.81 10.13
CA SER A 29 -1.20 -9.20 8.77
C SER A 29 0.14 -9.42 8.06
N GLU A 30 0.47 -10.69 7.86
CA GLU A 30 1.69 -11.06 7.14
C GLU A 30 1.53 -10.47 5.74
N ALA A 31 2.45 -9.59 5.35
CA ALA A 31 2.45 -9.02 4.01
C ALA A 31 2.43 -10.19 3.00
N PRO A 32 1.64 -10.10 1.92
CA PRO A 32 1.57 -11.17 0.93
C PRO A 32 2.98 -11.54 0.49
N LYS A 33 3.36 -12.82 0.61
CA LYS A 33 4.68 -13.28 0.14
C LYS A 33 4.76 -13.04 -1.36
N PRO A 34 5.84 -12.42 -1.85
CA PRO A 34 6.06 -12.26 -3.28
C PRO A 34 6.14 -13.64 -3.95
N ARG A 35 5.63 -13.75 -5.18
CA ARG A 35 5.59 -15.01 -5.89
C ARG A 35 6.98 -15.49 -6.25
N GLU A 36 7.27 -16.75 -5.93
CA GLU A 36 8.53 -17.44 -6.30
C GLU A 36 8.50 -18.00 -7.75
N GLU A 37 7.30 -18.01 -8.39
CA GLU A 37 7.13 -18.45 -9.78
C GLU A 37 7.93 -17.58 -10.74
N PRO A 38 8.37 -18.13 -11.89
CA PRO A 38 9.06 -17.36 -12.92
C PRO A 38 8.25 -16.14 -13.36
N MET A 39 8.92 -14.98 -13.48
CA MET A 39 8.25 -13.74 -13.85
C MET A 39 7.45 -13.87 -15.14
N THR A 40 6.19 -13.52 -15.10
CA THR A 40 5.25 -13.55 -16.22
C THR A 40 4.85 -12.13 -16.61
N PHE A 41 4.70 -11.88 -17.91
CA PHE A 41 4.26 -10.59 -18.48
C PHE A 41 2.94 -10.77 -19.18
N TYR A 42 1.95 -9.97 -18.83
CA TYR A 42 0.64 -10.00 -19.46
C TYR A 42 -0.01 -8.61 -19.45
N VAL A 43 -0.94 -8.40 -20.41
CA VAL A 43 -1.73 -7.16 -20.48
C VAL A 43 -3.01 -7.36 -19.70
N VAL A 44 -3.37 -6.36 -18.93
CA VAL A 44 -4.60 -6.34 -18.14
C VAL A 44 -5.42 -5.12 -18.51
N LYS A 45 -6.72 -5.31 -18.62
CA LYS A 45 -7.73 -4.25 -18.72
C LYS A 45 -8.53 -4.17 -17.42
N GLY A 46 -8.59 -2.98 -16.83
CA GLY A 46 -9.39 -2.68 -15.65
C GLY A 46 -10.63 -1.87 -15.99
N VAL A 47 -11.20 -1.27 -14.96
CA VAL A 47 -12.21 -0.22 -15.11
C VAL A 47 -11.55 1.08 -15.60
N ALA A 48 -12.34 2.06 -16.00
CA ALA A 48 -11.81 3.38 -16.35
C ALA A 48 -10.95 3.93 -15.19
N ASP A 49 -9.83 4.55 -15.52
CA ASP A 49 -8.87 5.15 -14.59
C ASP A 49 -8.22 4.16 -13.58
N ALA A 50 -8.32 2.85 -13.82
CA ALA A 50 -7.76 1.83 -12.90
C ALA A 50 -6.24 1.97 -12.65
N CYS A 51 -5.51 2.53 -13.60
CA CYS A 51 -4.06 2.76 -13.53
C CYS A 51 -3.68 4.26 -13.55
N GLY A 52 -4.63 5.15 -13.21
CA GLY A 52 -4.50 6.61 -13.19
C GLY A 52 -5.38 7.27 -14.24
N PRO A 53 -5.46 8.60 -14.28
CA PRO A 53 -6.31 9.34 -15.22
C PRO A 53 -6.09 8.88 -16.66
N ASP A 54 -7.19 8.61 -17.39
CA ASP A 54 -7.21 8.11 -18.76
C ASP A 54 -6.48 6.79 -18.99
N CYS A 55 -6.23 6.00 -17.93
CA CYS A 55 -5.52 4.73 -17.97
C CYS A 55 -6.40 3.57 -17.48
N ASP A 56 -6.82 2.69 -18.41
CA ASP A 56 -7.61 1.49 -18.10
C ASP A 56 -6.87 0.18 -18.38
N SER A 57 -5.66 0.26 -18.92
CA SER A 57 -4.90 -0.93 -19.35
C SER A 57 -3.43 -0.81 -18.97
N TRP A 58 -2.84 -1.89 -18.48
CA TRP A 58 -1.44 -1.93 -18.06
C TRP A 58 -0.78 -3.27 -18.35
N ILE A 59 0.54 -3.28 -18.25
CA ILE A 59 1.36 -4.50 -18.22
C ILE A 59 1.59 -4.89 -16.78
N GLU A 60 1.32 -6.15 -16.43
CA GLU A 60 1.78 -6.74 -15.19
C GLU A 60 3.06 -7.52 -15.43
N ALA A 61 4.04 -7.34 -14.54
CA ALA A 61 5.31 -8.06 -14.46
C ALA A 61 5.42 -8.70 -13.07
N GLU A 62 4.89 -9.91 -12.91
CA GLU A 62 4.83 -10.58 -11.62
C GLU A 62 5.68 -11.84 -11.56
N GLY A 63 6.34 -12.07 -10.40
CA GLY A 63 7.14 -13.26 -10.15
C GLY A 63 8.65 -12.99 -10.11
N LYS A 64 9.42 -14.07 -10.06
CA LYS A 64 10.87 -14.06 -9.87
C LYS A 64 11.63 -13.79 -11.16
N VAL A 65 12.63 -12.95 -11.10
CA VAL A 65 13.54 -12.67 -12.22
C VAL A 65 14.54 -13.83 -12.38
N GLU A 66 14.41 -14.59 -13.46
CA GLU A 66 15.27 -15.75 -13.78
C GLU A 66 16.21 -15.46 -14.95
N SER A 67 17.01 -16.45 -15.35
CA SER A 67 18.09 -16.31 -16.33
C SER A 67 17.64 -15.95 -17.75
N ASP A 68 16.36 -16.16 -18.10
CA ASP A 68 15.77 -15.90 -19.42
C ASP A 68 14.73 -14.75 -19.40
N THR A 69 14.50 -14.14 -18.24
CA THR A 69 13.40 -13.18 -18.06
C THR A 69 13.51 -11.96 -18.99
N ALA A 70 14.71 -11.47 -19.23
CA ALA A 70 14.94 -10.36 -20.15
C ALA A 70 14.58 -10.72 -21.60
N ALA A 71 14.89 -11.95 -22.05
CA ALA A 71 14.52 -12.41 -23.38
C ALA A 71 12.99 -12.56 -23.53
N ARG A 72 12.32 -13.07 -22.50
CA ARG A 72 10.84 -13.15 -22.45
C ARG A 72 10.19 -11.78 -22.48
N LEU A 73 10.72 -10.81 -21.70
CA LEU A 73 10.25 -9.43 -21.74
C LEU A 73 10.40 -8.83 -23.14
N LYS A 74 11.57 -9.05 -23.79
CA LYS A 74 11.78 -8.56 -25.16
C LYS A 74 10.72 -9.08 -26.12
N THR A 75 10.49 -10.38 -26.13
CA THR A 75 9.48 -11.04 -27.00
C THR A 75 8.08 -10.50 -26.69
N PHE A 76 7.75 -10.30 -25.42
CA PHE A 76 6.47 -9.72 -25.00
C PHE A 76 6.31 -8.29 -25.51
N LEU A 77 7.30 -7.41 -25.27
CA LEU A 77 7.27 -6.01 -25.69
C LEU A 77 7.24 -5.85 -27.22
N ASP A 78 7.90 -6.74 -27.96
CA ASP A 78 7.85 -6.73 -29.44
C ASP A 78 6.44 -7.07 -29.97
N ARG A 79 5.69 -7.92 -29.25
CA ARG A 79 4.30 -8.26 -29.59
C ARG A 79 3.32 -7.11 -29.36
N ILE A 80 3.56 -6.28 -28.33
CA ILE A 80 2.68 -5.17 -27.95
C ILE A 80 3.28 -3.79 -28.27
N ARG A 81 4.25 -3.71 -29.20
CA ARG A 81 5.07 -2.53 -29.48
C ARG A 81 4.30 -1.24 -29.75
N ASP A 82 3.09 -1.35 -30.26
CA ASP A 82 2.25 -0.20 -30.62
C ASP A 82 1.39 0.32 -29.45
N ARG A 83 1.54 -0.29 -28.27
CA ARG A 83 0.81 0.10 -27.03
C ARG A 83 1.76 0.72 -26.00
N ASN A 84 1.57 1.98 -25.69
CA ASN A 84 2.29 2.68 -24.64
C ASN A 84 1.58 2.48 -23.29
N LEU A 85 1.71 1.29 -22.71
CA LEU A 85 1.09 0.94 -21.43
C LEU A 85 2.08 1.12 -20.29
N PRO A 86 1.63 1.57 -19.09
CA PRO A 86 2.46 1.52 -17.89
C PRO A 86 2.75 0.06 -17.52
N ILE A 87 3.92 -0.18 -16.92
CA ILE A 87 4.30 -1.50 -16.41
C ILE A 87 4.29 -1.49 -14.88
N TYR A 88 3.61 -2.47 -14.30
CA TYR A 88 3.56 -2.68 -12.86
C TYR A 88 4.37 -3.90 -12.46
N PHE A 89 5.18 -3.74 -11.42
CA PHE A 89 6.06 -4.78 -10.91
C PHE A 89 5.53 -5.34 -9.59
N ALA A 90 5.39 -6.67 -9.52
CA ALA A 90 5.13 -7.45 -8.32
C ALA A 90 6.14 -8.61 -8.25
N SER A 91 7.32 -8.37 -7.65
CA SER A 91 8.43 -9.31 -7.76
C SER A 91 9.30 -9.38 -6.49
N PRO A 92 9.71 -10.58 -6.04
CA PRO A 92 10.71 -10.75 -4.99
C PRO A 92 12.13 -10.42 -5.46
N GLY A 93 12.34 -10.18 -6.76
CA GLY A 93 13.65 -10.01 -7.36
C GLY A 93 14.16 -11.28 -8.01
N GLY A 94 15.46 -11.56 -7.90
CA GLY A 94 16.12 -12.72 -8.49
C GLY A 94 17.44 -12.36 -9.16
N ASN A 95 17.57 -12.64 -10.46
CA ASN A 95 18.81 -12.43 -11.20
C ASN A 95 19.06 -10.95 -11.51
N LEU A 96 20.13 -10.38 -10.94
CA LEU A 96 20.48 -8.96 -11.10
C LEU A 96 20.83 -8.60 -12.56
N ASP A 97 21.61 -9.43 -13.25
CA ASP A 97 22.03 -9.16 -14.63
C ASP A 97 20.78 -9.09 -15.55
N GLN A 98 19.81 -9.97 -15.34
CA GLN A 98 18.54 -9.96 -16.07
C GLN A 98 17.68 -8.75 -15.74
N ALA A 99 17.59 -8.36 -14.47
CA ALA A 99 16.86 -7.17 -14.06
C ALA A 99 17.44 -5.89 -14.70
N ILE A 100 18.76 -5.76 -14.75
CA ILE A 100 19.48 -4.66 -15.42
C ILE A 100 19.21 -4.69 -16.93
N ALA A 101 19.20 -5.87 -17.55
CA ALA A 101 18.87 -6.02 -18.97
C ALA A 101 17.41 -5.60 -19.27
N MET A 102 16.47 -6.00 -18.41
CA MET A 102 15.08 -5.54 -18.48
C MET A 102 14.98 -4.01 -18.40
N GLY A 103 15.59 -3.42 -17.37
CA GLY A 103 15.59 -1.96 -17.20
C GLY A 103 16.23 -1.22 -18.39
N THR A 104 17.28 -1.79 -18.99
CA THR A 104 17.91 -1.23 -20.20
C THR A 104 16.93 -1.23 -21.38
N MET A 105 16.11 -2.27 -21.54
CA MET A 105 15.07 -2.32 -22.58
C MET A 105 13.94 -1.31 -22.33
N LEU A 106 13.51 -1.17 -21.07
CA LEU A 106 12.48 -0.19 -20.70
C LEU A 106 12.94 1.25 -20.92
N ARG A 107 14.25 1.54 -20.74
CA ARG A 107 14.84 2.87 -20.98
C ARG A 107 14.66 3.35 -22.41
N GLY A 108 14.63 2.44 -23.36
CA GLY A 108 14.42 2.76 -24.78
C GLY A 108 12.96 3.04 -25.18
N ARG A 109 12.03 3.03 -24.22
CA ARG A 109 10.58 3.17 -24.45
C ARG A 109 9.99 4.29 -23.58
N PRO A 110 8.98 5.03 -24.03
CA PRO A 110 8.31 6.07 -23.22
C PRO A 110 7.33 5.41 -22.23
N MET A 111 7.84 4.53 -21.37
CA MET A 111 7.03 3.77 -20.40
C MET A 111 7.16 4.34 -19.00
N VAL A 112 6.06 4.24 -18.23
CA VAL A 112 6.02 4.50 -16.79
C VAL A 112 6.11 3.16 -16.07
N ALA A 113 7.07 3.02 -15.15
CA ALA A 113 7.15 1.86 -14.25
C ALA A 113 6.54 2.19 -12.90
N ARG A 114 5.75 1.27 -12.38
CA ARG A 114 5.10 1.37 -11.08
C ARG A 114 5.24 0.08 -10.28
N VAL A 115 4.99 0.13 -8.99
CA VAL A 115 4.91 -1.05 -8.13
C VAL A 115 3.44 -1.32 -7.85
N GLY A 116 2.97 -2.50 -8.24
CA GLY A 116 1.58 -2.89 -8.12
C GLY A 116 1.42 -4.39 -8.38
N ARG A 117 0.30 -4.95 -7.96
CA ARG A 117 -0.09 -6.34 -8.20
C ARG A 117 -1.50 -6.40 -8.76
N THR A 118 -1.74 -7.33 -9.66
CA THR A 118 -3.04 -7.54 -10.27
C THR A 118 -3.75 -8.75 -9.69
N ILE A 119 -5.06 -8.59 -9.45
CA ILE A 119 -5.99 -9.70 -9.24
C ILE A 119 -6.74 -9.91 -10.54
N VAL A 120 -6.43 -11.00 -11.22
CA VAL A 120 -7.05 -11.38 -12.50
C VAL A 120 -8.42 -11.97 -12.24
N ARG A 121 -9.46 -11.42 -12.89
CA ARG A 121 -10.86 -11.83 -12.70
C ARG A 121 -11.16 -13.21 -13.32
N GLU A 122 -10.53 -13.52 -14.44
CA GLU A 122 -10.69 -14.81 -15.13
C GLU A 122 -10.17 -15.99 -14.32
N CYS A 123 -9.32 -15.76 -13.31
CA CYS A 123 -8.93 -16.79 -12.36
C CYS A 123 -10.08 -17.22 -11.44
N GLY A 124 -11.16 -16.42 -11.35
CA GLY A 124 -12.34 -16.74 -10.54
C GLY A 124 -12.01 -16.93 -9.07
N PHE A 125 -12.36 -18.11 -8.52
CA PHE A 125 -12.08 -18.47 -7.13
C PHE A 125 -10.70 -19.11 -6.93
N GLU A 126 -9.98 -19.39 -8.01
CA GLU A 126 -8.63 -19.94 -7.95
C GLU A 126 -7.66 -18.96 -7.33
N ALA A 127 -6.68 -19.45 -6.58
CA ALA A 127 -5.59 -18.63 -6.10
C ALA A 127 -4.83 -18.03 -7.29
N GLN A 128 -4.42 -16.79 -7.16
CA GLN A 128 -3.75 -16.06 -8.24
C GLN A 128 -2.39 -16.69 -8.65
N ASP A 129 -1.83 -17.57 -7.82
CA ASP A 129 -0.61 -18.37 -8.00
C ASP A 129 -0.90 -19.86 -8.29
N SER A 130 -2.16 -20.25 -8.45
CA SER A 130 -2.50 -21.61 -8.87
C SER A 130 -1.98 -21.86 -10.29
N GLU A 131 -1.67 -23.12 -10.59
CA GLU A 131 -1.20 -23.54 -11.91
C GLU A 131 -2.17 -23.12 -13.03
N VAL A 132 -3.48 -23.19 -12.76
CA VAL A 132 -4.53 -22.78 -13.70
C VAL A 132 -4.44 -21.29 -14.00
N CYS A 133 -4.37 -20.47 -12.94
CA CYS A 133 -4.29 -19.02 -13.11
C CYS A 133 -2.96 -18.59 -13.76
N VAL A 134 -1.85 -19.21 -13.42
CA VAL A 134 -0.52 -18.95 -14.04
C VAL A 134 -0.55 -19.27 -15.53
N LYS A 135 -1.12 -20.41 -15.95
CA LYS A 135 -1.29 -20.76 -17.36
C LYS A 135 -2.14 -19.72 -18.11
N LEU A 136 -3.20 -19.25 -17.48
CA LEU A 136 -4.06 -18.21 -18.04
C LEU A 136 -3.28 -16.90 -18.29
N LYS A 137 -2.48 -16.46 -17.31
CA LYS A 137 -1.60 -15.28 -17.45
C LYS A 137 -0.55 -15.42 -18.53
N GLN A 138 -0.11 -16.64 -18.81
CA GLN A 138 0.85 -16.97 -19.87
C GLN A 138 0.20 -17.16 -21.25
N SER A 139 -1.14 -17.16 -21.35
CA SER A 139 -1.87 -17.44 -22.60
C SER A 139 -1.61 -16.41 -23.71
N GLY A 140 -1.15 -15.22 -23.35
CA GLY A 140 -0.92 -14.12 -24.28
C GLY A 140 -2.15 -13.30 -24.66
N HIS A 141 -3.31 -13.65 -24.12
CA HIS A 141 -4.54 -12.84 -24.25
C HIS A 141 -4.52 -11.65 -23.27
N GLU A 142 -5.27 -10.60 -23.60
CA GLU A 142 -5.58 -9.53 -22.66
C GLU A 142 -6.55 -10.07 -21.61
N LEU A 143 -6.23 -9.82 -20.33
CA LEU A 143 -7.02 -10.28 -19.19
C LEU A 143 -7.71 -9.09 -18.53
N HIS A 144 -8.78 -9.37 -17.76
CA HIS A 144 -9.43 -8.34 -16.94
C HIS A 144 -8.99 -8.49 -15.48
N GLY A 145 -8.81 -7.34 -14.81
CA GLY A 145 -8.33 -7.41 -13.44
C GLY A 145 -8.50 -6.12 -12.66
N GLU A 146 -8.09 -6.22 -11.40
CA GLU A 146 -8.04 -5.11 -10.47
C GLU A 146 -6.60 -4.89 -10.03
N LEU A 147 -6.17 -3.64 -10.07
CA LEU A 147 -4.82 -3.24 -9.70
C LEU A 147 -4.77 -2.82 -8.22
N PHE A 148 -3.80 -3.34 -7.49
CA PHE A 148 -3.55 -3.01 -6.09
C PHE A 148 -2.10 -2.57 -5.90
N THR A 149 -1.90 -1.43 -5.26
CA THR A 149 -0.59 -0.95 -4.80
C THR A 149 -0.30 -1.43 -3.37
N SER A 150 -1.33 -1.56 -2.56
CA SER A 150 -1.22 -2.02 -1.18
C SER A 150 -0.64 -3.43 -1.09
N GLY A 151 0.48 -3.55 -0.38
CA GLY A 151 1.21 -4.81 -0.22
C GLY A 151 1.88 -5.32 -1.50
N ALA A 152 1.89 -4.55 -2.58
CA ALA A 152 2.68 -4.86 -3.76
C ALA A 152 4.17 -4.63 -3.47
N ILE A 153 5.01 -5.56 -3.90
CA ILE A 153 6.44 -5.59 -3.55
C ILE A 153 7.28 -5.66 -4.83
N CYS A 154 8.26 -4.78 -4.92
CA CYS A 154 9.36 -4.88 -5.87
C CYS A 154 10.66 -4.88 -5.06
N ALA A 155 11.28 -6.05 -4.88
CA ALA A 155 12.38 -6.26 -3.95
C ALA A 155 13.64 -6.78 -4.65
N SER A 156 14.79 -6.64 -3.98
CA SER A 156 16.08 -7.23 -4.37
C SER A 156 16.56 -6.78 -5.75
N ALA A 157 16.51 -7.65 -6.76
CA ALA A 157 16.87 -7.31 -8.14
C ALA A 157 15.75 -6.53 -8.88
N CYS A 158 14.48 -6.65 -8.46
CA CYS A 158 13.35 -5.99 -9.12
C CYS A 158 13.53 -4.46 -9.26
N PRO A 159 13.97 -3.70 -8.25
CA PRO A 159 14.22 -2.25 -8.38
C PRO A 159 15.11 -1.89 -9.57
N TYR A 160 16.06 -2.74 -9.98
CA TYR A 160 16.92 -2.47 -11.12
C TYR A 160 16.17 -2.55 -12.46
N ALA A 161 15.14 -3.39 -12.58
CA ALA A 161 14.26 -3.37 -13.74
C ALA A 161 13.36 -2.13 -13.72
N PHE A 162 12.77 -1.84 -12.57
CA PHE A 162 11.91 -0.68 -12.33
C PHE A 162 12.59 0.65 -12.66
N MET A 163 13.82 0.89 -12.15
CA MET A 163 14.60 2.11 -12.38
C MET A 163 14.97 2.37 -13.84
N GLY A 164 14.85 1.38 -14.70
CA GLY A 164 15.19 1.52 -16.11
C GLY A 164 14.16 2.32 -16.91
N ALA A 165 12.91 2.39 -16.50
CA ALA A 165 11.89 3.13 -17.20
C ALA A 165 12.21 4.63 -17.29
N ALA A 166 11.61 5.32 -18.26
CA ALA A 166 11.78 6.77 -18.41
C ALA A 166 11.18 7.55 -17.24
N VAL A 167 10.04 7.06 -16.74
CA VAL A 167 9.35 7.58 -15.56
C VAL A 167 9.11 6.41 -14.61
N HIS A 168 9.36 6.63 -13.34
CA HIS A 168 9.07 5.65 -12.30
C HIS A 168 8.32 6.32 -11.15
N GLU A 169 7.30 5.62 -10.65
CA GLU A 169 6.36 6.11 -9.65
C GLU A 169 6.11 5.04 -8.58
N VAL A 170 6.20 5.43 -7.32
CA VAL A 170 5.97 4.53 -6.17
C VAL A 170 4.78 5.05 -5.37
N ALA A 171 3.72 4.25 -5.28
CA ALA A 171 2.56 4.58 -4.46
C ALA A 171 2.92 4.56 -2.97
N PRO A 172 2.21 5.34 -2.11
CA PRO A 172 2.53 5.46 -0.68
C PRO A 172 2.47 4.14 0.10
N ASP A 173 1.70 3.18 -0.39
CA ASP A 173 1.44 1.87 0.23
C ASP A 173 2.10 0.70 -0.51
N ALA A 174 2.88 1.00 -1.55
CA ALA A 174 3.70 0.02 -2.26
C ALA A 174 5.09 -0.12 -1.62
N ILE A 175 5.69 -1.29 -1.76
CA ILE A 175 6.97 -1.64 -1.15
C ILE A 175 8.05 -1.71 -2.21
N LEU A 176 9.05 -0.83 -2.10
CA LEU A 176 10.29 -0.91 -2.85
C LEU A 176 11.41 -1.26 -1.87
N ALA A 177 12.13 -2.37 -2.09
CA ALA A 177 13.05 -2.88 -1.08
C ALA A 177 14.36 -3.40 -1.68
N VAL A 178 15.45 -3.25 -0.94
CA VAL A 178 16.82 -3.57 -1.38
C VAL A 178 17.60 -4.36 -0.33
N HIS A 179 18.56 -5.14 -0.80
CA HIS A 179 19.60 -5.79 0.01
C HIS A 179 20.81 -6.16 -0.88
N SER A 180 21.94 -6.52 -0.26
CA SER A 180 23.14 -6.94 -1.00
C SER A 180 22.90 -8.20 -1.83
N PRO A 181 23.52 -8.29 -3.03
CA PRO A 181 23.36 -9.47 -3.87
C PRO A 181 24.05 -10.69 -3.26
N LYS A 182 23.44 -11.87 -3.43
CA LYS A 182 24.08 -13.16 -3.17
C LYS A 182 24.82 -13.62 -4.43
N VAL A 183 26.08 -13.97 -4.29
CA VAL A 183 26.85 -14.58 -5.37
C VAL A 183 26.55 -16.07 -5.38
N VAL A 184 26.06 -16.59 -6.50
CA VAL A 184 25.87 -18.02 -6.72
C VAL A 184 27.08 -18.53 -7.50
N LEU A 185 27.83 -19.46 -6.91
CA LEU A 185 29.00 -20.06 -7.52
C LEU A 185 28.68 -21.49 -7.97
N ASN A 186 28.91 -21.74 -9.24
CA ASN A 186 28.81 -23.08 -9.81
C ASN A 186 30.24 -23.62 -10.06
N PHE A 187 30.59 -24.70 -9.41
CA PHE A 187 31.87 -25.37 -9.62
C PHE A 187 31.63 -26.68 -10.35
N HIS A 188 32.46 -26.94 -11.34
CA HIS A 188 32.51 -28.24 -12.03
C HIS A 188 33.61 -29.09 -11.42
N GLY A 189 33.28 -30.29 -10.93
CA GLY A 189 34.23 -31.19 -10.27
C GLY A 189 34.06 -31.29 -8.75
N GLY A 190 35.12 -31.65 -8.04
CA GLY A 190 35.11 -31.81 -6.57
C GLY A 190 34.91 -30.48 -5.83
N GLN A 191 34.64 -30.58 -4.53
CA GLN A 191 34.45 -29.40 -3.67
C GLN A 191 35.74 -28.56 -3.64
N PRO A 192 35.68 -27.27 -4.01
CA PRO A 192 36.87 -26.42 -4.05
C PRO A 192 37.33 -26.05 -2.64
N ASP A 193 38.61 -25.67 -2.52
CA ASP A 193 39.18 -25.11 -1.31
C ASP A 193 38.43 -23.85 -0.85
N ALA A 194 38.30 -23.67 0.47
CA ALA A 194 37.56 -22.52 1.07
C ALA A 194 38.14 -21.17 0.63
N PHE A 195 39.48 -21.08 0.40
CA PHE A 195 40.10 -19.86 -0.10
C PHE A 195 39.67 -19.55 -1.54
N VAL A 196 39.55 -20.57 -2.39
CA VAL A 196 39.06 -20.42 -3.77
C VAL A 196 37.61 -19.95 -3.79
N VAL A 197 36.78 -20.53 -2.92
CA VAL A 197 35.36 -20.11 -2.74
C VAL A 197 35.31 -18.67 -2.28
N ALA A 198 36.06 -18.25 -1.26
CA ALA A 198 36.09 -16.91 -0.75
C ALA A 198 36.55 -15.88 -1.81
N ALA A 199 37.63 -16.18 -2.54
CA ALA A 199 38.10 -15.32 -3.62
C ALA A 199 37.10 -15.20 -4.79
N ALA A 200 36.41 -16.30 -5.14
CA ALA A 200 35.35 -16.28 -6.16
C ALA A 200 34.13 -15.44 -5.72
N ASN A 201 33.72 -15.57 -4.47
CA ASN A 201 32.66 -14.76 -3.88
C ASN A 201 33.01 -13.27 -3.89
N GLN A 202 34.26 -12.93 -3.52
CA GLN A 202 34.70 -11.53 -3.55
C GLN A 202 34.65 -10.96 -4.98
N ARG A 203 35.25 -11.67 -5.95
CA ARG A 203 35.18 -11.22 -7.37
C ARG A 203 33.76 -11.11 -7.89
N GLY A 204 32.87 -12.02 -7.49
CA GLY A 204 31.47 -11.98 -7.85
C GLY A 204 30.75 -10.70 -7.31
N ARG A 205 31.00 -10.37 -6.04
CA ARG A 205 30.46 -9.12 -5.44
C ARG A 205 31.01 -7.88 -6.13
N GLU A 206 32.34 -7.81 -6.34
CA GLU A 206 32.96 -6.68 -7.03
C GLU A 206 32.43 -6.49 -8.46
N ARG A 207 32.17 -7.61 -9.18
CA ARG A 207 31.52 -7.56 -10.51
C ARG A 207 30.10 -7.01 -10.40
N ALA A 208 29.28 -7.54 -9.50
CA ALA A 208 27.90 -7.09 -9.29
C ALA A 208 27.86 -5.58 -8.99
N ASP A 209 28.75 -5.13 -8.10
CA ASP A 209 28.88 -3.71 -7.72
C ASP A 209 29.27 -2.83 -8.90
N ARG A 210 30.24 -3.23 -9.72
CA ARG A 210 30.63 -2.46 -10.92
C ARG A 210 29.48 -2.37 -11.91
N VAL A 211 28.80 -3.49 -12.19
CA VAL A 211 27.68 -3.53 -13.13
C VAL A 211 26.53 -2.66 -12.64
N ALA A 212 26.17 -2.78 -11.36
CA ALA A 212 25.13 -1.95 -10.74
C ALA A 212 25.51 -0.45 -10.76
N SER A 213 26.75 -0.09 -10.41
CA SER A 213 27.20 1.31 -10.40
C SER A 213 27.12 1.95 -11.79
N VAL A 214 27.60 1.26 -12.83
CA VAL A 214 27.52 1.75 -14.21
C VAL A 214 26.08 1.90 -14.65
N TYR A 215 25.23 0.94 -14.29
CA TYR A 215 23.80 0.98 -14.62
C TYR A 215 23.08 2.15 -13.93
N LEU A 216 23.27 2.35 -12.61
CA LEU A 216 22.65 3.44 -11.86
C LEU A 216 23.05 4.81 -12.44
N ALA A 217 24.33 4.99 -12.77
CA ALA A 217 24.78 6.21 -13.44
C ALA A 217 24.08 6.43 -14.80
N LYS A 218 23.90 5.37 -15.60
CA LYS A 218 23.24 5.42 -16.90
C LYS A 218 21.75 5.81 -16.78
N VAL A 219 21.05 5.33 -15.74
CA VAL A 219 19.62 5.62 -15.52
C VAL A 219 19.38 6.88 -14.69
N GLY A 220 20.43 7.53 -14.16
CA GLY A 220 20.36 8.80 -13.43
C GLY A 220 19.88 8.65 -11.98
N ILE A 221 20.13 7.50 -11.36
CA ILE A 221 19.84 7.20 -9.97
C ILE A 221 21.07 7.53 -9.10
N ASP A 222 20.82 8.12 -7.92
CA ASP A 222 21.88 8.50 -6.98
C ASP A 222 22.68 7.27 -6.53
N PRO A 223 24.04 7.33 -6.57
CA PRO A 223 24.91 6.23 -6.16
C PRO A 223 24.78 5.86 -4.67
N GLY A 224 24.21 6.72 -3.86
CA GLY A 224 23.89 6.46 -2.46
C GLY A 224 22.96 5.25 -2.27
N LEU A 225 22.11 4.94 -3.27
CA LEU A 225 21.29 3.73 -3.26
C LEU A 225 22.18 2.46 -3.22
N LEU A 226 23.24 2.40 -4.04
CA LEU A 226 24.15 1.25 -4.03
C LEU A 226 24.95 1.19 -2.72
N ALA A 227 25.36 2.35 -2.18
CA ALA A 227 26.02 2.42 -0.89
C ALA A 227 25.14 1.88 0.23
N LEU A 228 23.86 2.27 0.28
CA LEU A 228 22.87 1.72 1.21
C LEU A 228 22.72 0.20 1.01
N THR A 229 22.48 -0.24 -0.23
CA THR A 229 22.29 -1.66 -0.57
C THR A 229 23.40 -2.54 -0.03
N ARG A 230 24.66 -2.08 -0.09
CA ARG A 230 25.85 -2.83 0.41
C ARG A 230 25.84 -3.02 1.93
N THR A 231 25.17 -2.17 2.69
CA THR A 231 25.09 -2.28 4.16
C THR A 231 24.06 -3.31 4.63
N ILE A 232 23.13 -3.69 3.77
CA ILE A 232 22.06 -4.62 4.10
C ILE A 232 22.49 -6.04 3.73
N LYS A 233 22.48 -6.97 4.67
CA LYS A 233 22.81 -8.37 4.41
C LYS A 233 21.78 -9.00 3.46
N PHE A 234 22.18 -10.07 2.76
CA PHE A 234 21.28 -10.78 1.85
C PHE A 234 20.04 -11.36 2.56
N GLU A 235 20.21 -11.81 3.80
CA GLU A 235 19.15 -12.41 4.64
C GLU A 235 18.17 -11.38 5.18
N ASP A 236 18.58 -10.10 5.19
CA ASP A 236 17.79 -8.97 5.63
C ASP A 236 17.21 -8.25 4.40
N ILE A 237 16.20 -7.42 4.61
CA ILE A 237 15.65 -6.57 3.56
C ILE A 237 15.36 -5.17 4.11
N HIS A 238 15.81 -4.15 3.40
CA HIS A 238 15.52 -2.76 3.73
C HIS A 238 14.42 -2.22 2.82
N ILE A 239 13.28 -1.86 3.43
CA ILE A 239 12.20 -1.18 2.73
C ILE A 239 12.57 0.30 2.64
N LEU A 240 12.68 0.81 1.42
CA LEU A 240 13.01 2.21 1.19
C LEU A 240 11.89 3.11 1.72
N THR A 241 12.26 4.05 2.57
CA THR A 241 11.36 5.12 3.02
C THR A 241 11.06 6.10 1.88
N ARG A 242 10.00 6.89 1.99
CA ARG A 242 9.70 7.91 0.98
C ARG A 242 10.83 8.93 0.83
N ASP A 243 11.51 9.27 1.92
CA ASP A 243 12.66 10.16 1.91
C ASP A 243 13.83 9.58 1.10
N GLU A 244 14.10 8.29 1.25
CA GLU A 244 15.12 7.58 0.48
C GLU A 244 14.75 7.45 -1.00
N ILE A 245 13.48 7.11 -1.29
CA ILE A 245 12.94 7.06 -2.65
C ILE A 245 13.15 8.41 -3.37
N ALA A 246 12.84 9.51 -2.70
CA ALA A 246 13.02 10.85 -3.26
C ALA A 246 14.51 11.23 -3.36
N ARG A 247 15.31 10.98 -2.31
CA ARG A 247 16.74 11.27 -2.24
C ARG A 247 17.52 10.57 -3.34
N PHE A 248 17.23 9.29 -3.57
CA PHE A 248 17.91 8.54 -4.63
C PHE A 248 17.37 8.81 -6.03
N GLY A 249 16.31 9.62 -6.17
CA GLY A 249 15.72 9.97 -7.45
C GLY A 249 14.83 8.89 -8.05
N LEU A 250 14.37 7.93 -7.24
CA LEU A 250 13.47 6.85 -7.65
C LEU A 250 12.06 7.36 -7.94
N ASP A 251 11.59 8.34 -7.18
CA ASP A 251 10.34 9.07 -7.44
C ASP A 251 10.46 10.46 -6.79
N ARG A 252 10.48 11.50 -7.60
CA ARG A 252 10.74 12.88 -7.16
C ARG A 252 9.48 13.69 -6.90
N ARG A 253 8.29 13.09 -7.02
CA ARG A 253 7.03 13.79 -6.79
C ARG A 253 6.95 14.26 -5.34
N ALA A 254 6.62 15.53 -5.15
CA ALA A 254 6.47 16.14 -3.82
C ALA A 254 5.20 15.70 -3.10
N PHE A 255 4.20 15.28 -3.86
CA PHE A 255 2.93 14.75 -3.37
C PHE A 255 2.57 13.49 -4.16
N VAL A 256 2.22 12.44 -3.44
CA VAL A 256 1.77 11.15 -4.00
C VAL A 256 0.64 10.62 -3.15
N GLU A 257 -0.42 10.16 -3.79
CA GLU A 257 -1.59 9.62 -3.09
C GLU A 257 -2.08 8.31 -3.74
N THR A 258 -2.82 7.51 -2.96
CA THR A 258 -3.59 6.38 -3.48
C THR A 258 -4.96 6.85 -3.94
N SER A 259 -5.67 6.07 -4.77
CA SER A 259 -7.11 6.19 -4.89
C SER A 259 -7.81 5.83 -3.57
N TRP A 260 -9.06 6.23 -3.40
CA TRP A 260 -9.91 5.74 -2.31
C TRP A 260 -10.23 4.27 -2.56
N ARG A 261 -10.01 3.43 -1.53
CA ARG A 261 -10.22 1.98 -1.65
C ARG A 261 -10.97 1.41 -0.48
N TYR A 262 -11.89 0.51 -0.78
CA TYR A 262 -12.58 -0.29 0.22
C TYR A 262 -11.67 -1.43 0.70
N GLU A 263 -11.48 -1.54 2.02
CA GLU A 263 -10.71 -2.58 2.69
C GLU A 263 -11.65 -3.42 3.57
N ARG A 264 -11.67 -4.72 3.32
CA ARG A 264 -12.51 -5.68 4.07
C ARG A 264 -11.79 -6.30 5.27
N ASN A 265 -10.51 -6.02 5.48
CA ASN A 265 -9.66 -6.67 6.47
C ASN A 265 -9.95 -6.17 7.88
N GLY A 266 -10.86 -6.85 8.58
CA GLY A 266 -11.21 -6.65 9.99
C GLY A 266 -12.28 -5.59 10.25
N LEU A 267 -12.09 -4.36 9.85
CA LEU A 267 -13.08 -3.29 9.86
C LEU A 267 -13.42 -2.93 8.42
N ASN A 268 -14.70 -2.99 8.05
CA ASN A 268 -15.14 -2.46 6.78
C ASN A 268 -14.82 -0.96 6.74
N ALA A 269 -13.89 -0.56 5.91
CA ALA A 269 -13.43 0.81 5.82
C ALA A 269 -13.09 1.21 4.38
N VAL A 270 -13.23 2.47 4.07
CA VAL A 270 -12.65 3.08 2.87
C VAL A 270 -11.42 3.85 3.31
N ARG A 271 -10.30 3.64 2.63
CA ARG A 271 -9.01 4.22 2.99
C ARG A 271 -8.37 4.96 1.84
N LYS A 272 -7.66 6.04 2.18
CA LYS A 272 -6.74 6.76 1.30
C LYS A 272 -5.47 7.10 2.06
N ILE A 273 -4.33 6.99 1.37
CA ILE A 273 -3.03 7.38 1.91
C ILE A 273 -2.42 8.41 0.98
N ALA A 274 -1.76 9.40 1.55
CA ALA A 274 -0.89 10.28 0.80
C ALA A 274 0.44 10.49 1.54
N VAL A 275 1.48 10.77 0.78
CA VAL A 275 2.74 11.28 1.30
C VAL A 275 3.01 12.64 0.68
N MET A 276 3.40 13.59 1.51
CA MET A 276 3.64 14.96 1.11
C MET A 276 4.99 15.44 1.63
N LYS A 277 5.76 16.09 0.76
CA LYS A 277 7.03 16.71 1.14
C LYS A 277 6.78 17.87 2.10
N GLU A 278 7.55 17.91 3.20
CA GLU A 278 7.47 19.02 4.14
C GLU A 278 7.97 20.32 3.51
N PRO A 279 7.28 21.45 3.76
CA PRO A 279 7.70 22.74 3.25
C PRO A 279 9.11 23.10 3.73
N GLY A 280 10.02 23.43 2.79
CA GLY A 280 11.41 23.79 3.11
C GLY A 280 12.31 22.66 3.59
N GLY A 281 11.79 21.43 3.70
CA GLY A 281 12.50 20.24 4.17
C GLY A 281 12.84 19.23 3.07
N ALA A 282 13.63 18.22 3.44
CA ALA A 282 13.92 17.05 2.61
C ALA A 282 13.00 15.86 2.96
N SER A 283 12.32 15.89 4.12
CA SER A 283 11.48 14.82 4.63
C SER A 283 10.07 14.86 4.07
N PHE A 284 9.41 13.70 4.14
CA PHE A 284 8.02 13.53 3.76
C PHE A 284 7.18 13.17 4.99
N ARG A 285 5.93 13.62 5.01
CA ARG A 285 4.94 13.23 6.01
C ARG A 285 3.90 12.30 5.40
N LEU A 286 3.49 11.30 6.16
CA LEU A 286 2.42 10.39 5.82
C LEU A 286 1.09 10.95 6.32
N LEU A 287 0.09 10.97 5.45
CA LEU A 287 -1.27 11.36 5.72
C LEU A 287 -2.18 10.18 5.41
N GLN A 288 -3.14 9.90 6.28
CA GLN A 288 -4.06 8.79 6.09
C GLN A 288 -5.48 9.21 6.43
N TRP A 289 -6.40 8.85 5.57
CA TRP A 289 -7.85 9.02 5.78
C TRP A 289 -8.52 7.66 5.81
N ARG A 290 -9.53 7.55 6.66
CA ARG A 290 -10.33 6.34 6.79
C ARG A 290 -11.79 6.70 7.00
N VAL A 291 -12.69 6.16 6.17
CA VAL A 291 -14.12 6.22 6.40
C VAL A 291 -14.59 4.87 6.92
N THR A 292 -15.25 4.87 8.06
CA THR A 292 -15.85 3.68 8.66
C THR A 292 -17.34 3.90 8.86
N CYS A 293 -18.14 2.84 8.84
CA CYS A 293 -19.55 2.93 9.12
C CYS A 293 -19.91 2.44 10.52
N PHE A 294 -20.80 3.17 11.19
CA PHE A 294 -21.51 2.69 12.38
C PHE A 294 -22.80 1.96 12.00
N ASN A 295 -23.47 2.45 10.97
CA ASN A 295 -24.66 1.89 10.32
C ASN A 295 -24.82 2.53 8.95
N SER A 296 -25.88 2.15 8.19
CA SER A 296 -26.15 2.64 6.84
C SER A 296 -26.31 4.17 6.71
N ASP A 297 -26.57 4.88 7.79
CA ASP A 297 -26.83 6.31 7.80
C ASP A 297 -25.74 7.15 8.46
N ASN A 298 -24.88 6.52 9.29
CA ASN A 298 -23.88 7.21 10.10
C ASN A 298 -22.50 6.64 9.90
N PHE A 299 -21.53 7.52 9.67
CA PHE A 299 -20.15 7.20 9.34
C PHE A 299 -19.18 8.05 10.19
N SER A 300 -17.94 7.63 10.26
CA SER A 300 -16.80 8.42 10.74
C SER A 300 -15.82 8.62 9.59
N LEU A 301 -15.36 9.84 9.41
CA LEU A 301 -14.14 10.13 8.63
C LEU A 301 -13.04 10.46 9.61
N ASP A 302 -12.04 9.61 9.66
CA ASP A 302 -10.86 9.78 10.49
C ASP A 302 -9.67 10.22 9.63
N PHE A 303 -8.92 11.18 10.13
CA PHE A 303 -7.69 11.68 9.54
C PHE A 303 -6.53 11.47 10.49
N GLN A 304 -5.45 10.87 10.01
CA GLN A 304 -4.22 10.64 10.77
C GLN A 304 -3.04 11.33 10.11
N ARG A 305 -2.18 11.94 10.92
CA ARG A 305 -0.95 12.62 10.50
C ARG A 305 0.09 12.60 11.59
N PRO A 306 1.37 12.89 11.32
CA PRO A 306 2.36 13.20 12.36
C PRO A 306 1.88 14.37 13.24
N ALA A 307 2.11 14.26 14.55
CA ALA A 307 1.70 15.27 15.54
C ALA A 307 2.27 16.65 15.21
N ARG A 308 1.42 17.67 15.31
CA ARG A 308 1.79 19.08 15.08
C ARG A 308 1.16 19.97 16.15
N ALA A 309 1.98 20.69 16.89
CA ALA A 309 1.49 21.62 17.90
C ALA A 309 0.64 22.75 17.28
N GLY A 310 -0.49 23.06 17.92
CA GLY A 310 -1.32 24.23 17.61
C GLY A 310 -2.06 24.19 16.29
N ALA A 311 -2.24 23.02 15.67
CA ALA A 311 -2.93 22.92 14.38
C ALA A 311 -4.40 22.53 14.54
N LEU A 312 -5.26 23.08 13.67
CA LEU A 312 -6.66 22.69 13.46
C LEU A 312 -6.79 22.02 12.09
N VAL A 313 -7.72 21.10 11.94
CA VAL A 313 -8.01 20.45 10.66
C VAL A 313 -9.46 20.65 10.27
N ALA A 314 -9.68 21.01 9.04
CA ALA A 314 -10.99 21.12 8.44
C ALA A 314 -11.02 20.43 7.09
N ILE A 315 -12.18 19.96 6.67
CA ILE A 315 -12.43 19.46 5.31
C ILE A 315 -13.29 20.49 4.59
N ALA A 316 -12.91 20.81 3.38
CA ALA A 316 -13.69 21.63 2.47
C ALA A 316 -13.71 20.95 1.10
N HIS A 317 -14.79 21.14 0.36
CA HIS A 317 -14.93 20.70 -1.01
C HIS A 317 -15.47 21.85 -1.86
N ASP A 318 -14.87 22.11 -3.00
CA ASP A 318 -15.29 23.06 -4.06
C ASP A 318 -15.94 24.37 -3.56
N GLY A 319 -15.27 25.07 -2.62
CA GLY A 319 -15.72 26.37 -2.11
C GLY A 319 -16.88 26.34 -1.10
N ALA A 320 -17.32 25.15 -0.68
CA ALA A 320 -18.29 25.03 0.42
C ALA A 320 -17.65 25.43 1.76
N SER A 321 -18.48 25.83 2.73
CA SER A 321 -18.02 26.12 4.08
C SER A 321 -17.32 24.90 4.67
N PRO A 322 -16.09 25.02 5.19
CA PRO A 322 -15.35 23.91 5.74
C PRO A 322 -16.07 23.31 6.95
N ALA A 323 -16.07 21.99 7.03
CA ALA A 323 -16.48 21.26 8.22
C ALA A 323 -15.24 20.89 9.03
N TYR A 324 -15.29 21.06 10.34
CA TYR A 324 -14.13 20.87 11.21
C TYR A 324 -14.08 19.47 11.80
N PHE A 325 -12.87 18.90 11.83
CA PHE A 325 -12.61 17.69 12.57
C PHE A 325 -12.55 17.97 14.07
N SER A 326 -12.98 17.02 14.88
CA SER A 326 -12.79 17.00 16.32
C SER A 326 -11.48 16.30 16.65
N GLY A 327 -10.67 16.87 17.52
CA GLY A 327 -9.41 16.28 17.92
C GLY A 327 -8.37 17.35 18.33
N PRO A 328 -7.10 16.95 18.49
CA PRO A 328 -6.58 15.61 18.24
C PRO A 328 -6.95 14.62 19.35
N LEU A 329 -7.34 13.42 18.95
CA LEU A 329 -7.30 12.27 19.84
C LEU A 329 -5.83 11.78 19.82
N VAL A 330 -5.11 12.01 20.89
CA VAL A 330 -3.74 11.50 21.02
C VAL A 330 -3.86 10.01 21.27
N ALA A 331 -3.21 9.18 20.46
CA ALA A 331 -3.09 7.77 20.77
C ALA A 331 -2.33 7.62 22.10
N GLY A 332 -2.94 6.96 23.08
CA GLY A 332 -2.38 6.81 24.44
C GLY A 332 -1.15 5.89 24.52
N ASP A 333 -0.58 5.51 23.38
CA ASP A 333 0.60 4.65 23.24
C ASP A 333 1.93 5.41 23.07
N GLY A 334 1.91 6.75 23.22
CA GLY A 334 3.09 7.60 23.01
C GLY A 334 3.48 7.74 21.53
N SER A 335 2.60 7.34 20.60
CA SER A 335 2.84 7.53 19.18
C SER A 335 2.91 9.02 18.83
N SER A 336 3.83 9.38 17.94
CA SER A 336 3.95 10.72 17.36
C SER A 336 2.87 11.01 16.30
N VAL A 337 1.73 10.32 16.36
CA VAL A 337 0.64 10.42 15.39
C VAL A 337 -0.59 11.02 16.06
N GLU A 338 -1.18 12.00 15.43
CA GLU A 338 -2.47 12.60 15.80
C GLU A 338 -3.58 11.99 14.94
N GLN A 339 -4.72 11.71 15.60
CA GLN A 339 -5.94 11.32 14.92
C GLN A 339 -7.01 12.39 15.12
N TRP A 340 -7.66 12.75 14.03
CA TRP A 340 -8.77 13.69 13.98
C TRP A 340 -10.00 12.98 13.45
N GLY A 341 -11.17 13.20 14.03
CA GLY A 341 -12.41 12.51 13.65
C GLY A 341 -13.53 13.47 13.30
N MET A 342 -14.35 13.09 12.34
CA MET A 342 -15.57 13.80 11.96
C MET A 342 -16.71 12.80 11.76
N ARG A 343 -17.87 13.09 12.33
CA ARG A 343 -19.08 12.33 12.02
C ARG A 343 -19.72 12.84 10.74
N LEU A 344 -20.04 11.89 9.87
CA LEU A 344 -20.73 12.14 8.61
C LEU A 344 -22.04 11.38 8.56
N ILE A 345 -23.06 12.00 7.99
CA ILE A 345 -24.30 11.34 7.61
C ILE A 345 -24.25 10.95 6.13
N ARG A 346 -25.07 10.00 5.73
CA ARG A 346 -25.10 9.43 4.38
C ARG A 346 -25.16 10.51 3.29
N SER A 347 -26.03 11.50 3.42
CA SER A 347 -26.16 12.55 2.40
C SER A 347 -24.91 13.40 2.20
N ARG A 348 -24.07 13.54 3.23
CA ARG A 348 -22.76 14.22 3.10
C ARG A 348 -21.73 13.37 2.37
N LEU A 349 -21.74 12.04 2.57
CA LEU A 349 -20.90 11.14 1.81
C LEU A 349 -21.27 11.13 0.33
N ASP A 350 -22.58 11.10 0.05
CA ASP A 350 -23.09 11.11 -1.33
C ASP A 350 -22.75 12.42 -2.03
N ALA A 351 -22.82 13.55 -1.34
CA ALA A 351 -22.41 14.85 -1.89
C ALA A 351 -20.95 14.92 -2.29
N LEU A 352 -20.07 14.17 -1.61
CA LEU A 352 -18.65 14.11 -1.98
C LEU A 352 -18.40 13.31 -3.27
N VAL A 353 -19.35 12.50 -3.73
CA VAL A 353 -19.22 11.71 -4.97
C VAL A 353 -19.09 12.60 -6.21
N ASP A 354 -19.81 13.73 -6.21
CA ASP A 354 -19.89 14.64 -7.35
C ASP A 354 -18.68 15.58 -7.46
N HIS A 355 -17.78 15.56 -6.48
CA HIS A 355 -16.59 16.42 -6.45
C HIS A 355 -15.37 15.68 -6.95
N HIS A 356 -14.59 16.30 -7.83
CA HIS A 356 -13.32 15.73 -8.33
C HIS A 356 -12.20 15.77 -7.29
N GLN A 357 -12.25 16.72 -6.36
CA GLN A 357 -11.24 16.95 -5.34
C GLN A 357 -11.87 17.25 -3.98
N ILE A 358 -11.21 16.78 -2.94
CA ILE A 358 -11.50 17.11 -1.54
C ILE A 358 -10.35 17.98 -1.03
N GLU A 359 -10.66 19.14 -0.49
CA GLU A 359 -9.66 20.03 0.11
C GLU A 359 -9.59 19.78 1.61
N ILE A 360 -8.39 19.47 2.11
CA ILE A 360 -8.08 19.41 3.54
C ILE A 360 -7.30 20.65 3.92
N ILE A 361 -7.84 21.42 4.84
CA ILE A 361 -7.23 22.65 5.33
C ILE A 361 -6.64 22.36 6.71
N GLU A 362 -5.32 22.44 6.82
CA GLU A 362 -4.59 22.38 8.07
C GLU A 362 -4.18 23.80 8.45
N THR A 363 -4.57 24.26 9.63
CA THR A 363 -4.19 25.58 10.14
C THR A 363 -3.18 25.39 11.26
N SER A 364 -1.96 25.89 11.08
CA SER A 364 -0.90 25.88 12.08
C SER A 364 -0.67 27.28 12.64
N LEU A 365 -0.21 27.33 13.90
CA LEU A 365 0.22 28.58 14.51
C LEU A 365 1.67 28.86 14.11
N SER A 366 1.92 30.00 13.47
CA SER A 366 3.27 30.46 13.17
C SER A 366 3.97 31.04 14.40
N ALA A 367 5.28 31.22 14.34
CA ALA A 367 6.08 31.74 15.44
C ALA A 367 5.66 33.16 15.92
N ASP A 368 5.02 33.94 15.03
CA ASP A 368 4.46 35.25 15.34
C ASP A 368 3.00 35.21 15.83
N GLY A 369 2.48 34.02 16.12
CA GLY A 369 1.14 33.83 16.66
C GLY A 369 -0.01 33.90 15.64
N ARG A 370 0.29 33.91 14.35
CA ARG A 370 -0.74 33.92 13.28
C ARG A 370 -1.12 32.51 12.88
N PHE A 371 -2.39 32.34 12.56
CA PHE A 371 -2.86 31.10 11.95
C PHE A 371 -2.55 31.11 10.44
N VAL A 372 -1.76 30.12 10.01
CA VAL A 372 -1.40 29.95 8.59
C VAL A 372 -2.10 28.70 8.07
N PRO A 373 -3.07 28.86 7.15
CA PRO A 373 -3.72 27.72 6.53
C PRO A 373 -2.82 27.09 5.47
N GLN A 374 -2.80 25.77 5.43
CA GLN A 374 -2.19 24.96 4.39
C GLN A 374 -3.27 24.06 3.79
N THR A 375 -3.56 24.23 2.50
CA THR A 375 -4.56 23.41 1.82
C THR A 375 -3.87 22.28 1.08
N THR A 376 -4.35 21.06 1.33
CA THR A 376 -3.98 19.86 0.57
C THR A 376 -5.18 19.45 -0.27
N LYS A 377 -4.97 19.33 -1.58
CA LYS A 377 -6.01 18.86 -2.51
C LYS A 377 -5.82 17.37 -2.72
N LEU A 378 -6.86 16.60 -2.42
CA LEU A 378 -6.91 15.15 -2.62
C LEU A 378 -7.77 14.83 -3.82
N SER A 379 -7.30 13.94 -4.68
CA SER A 379 -8.13 13.34 -5.72
C SER A 379 -9.28 12.55 -5.09
N ASN A 380 -10.45 12.64 -5.68
CA ASN A 380 -11.61 11.83 -5.29
C ASN A 380 -11.71 10.51 -6.08
N GLU A 381 -10.65 10.15 -6.77
CA GLU A 381 -10.54 8.90 -7.52
C GLU A 381 -10.86 7.68 -6.65
N GLY A 382 -11.72 6.80 -7.15
CA GLY A 382 -12.15 5.59 -6.46
C GLY A 382 -13.20 5.79 -5.36
N TRP A 383 -13.55 7.03 -4.99
CA TRP A 383 -14.48 7.33 -3.89
C TRP A 383 -15.83 6.66 -4.08
N ALA A 384 -16.50 6.89 -5.22
CA ALA A 384 -17.86 6.40 -5.47
C ALA A 384 -17.98 4.87 -5.27
N GLY A 385 -17.14 4.09 -5.96
CA GLY A 385 -17.17 2.62 -5.86
C GLY A 385 -16.76 2.11 -4.48
N ALA A 386 -15.80 2.79 -3.81
CA ALA A 386 -15.38 2.42 -2.48
C ALA A 386 -16.47 2.68 -1.43
N ILE A 387 -17.18 3.81 -1.52
CA ILE A 387 -18.30 4.14 -0.62
C ILE A 387 -19.49 3.23 -0.87
N GLU A 388 -19.82 2.91 -2.13
CA GLU A 388 -20.87 1.94 -2.45
C GLU A 388 -20.58 0.58 -1.78
N SER A 389 -19.33 0.08 -1.90
CA SER A 389 -18.88 -1.16 -1.26
C SER A 389 -18.95 -1.08 0.27
N LEU A 390 -18.56 0.05 0.87
CA LEU A 390 -18.64 0.29 2.31
C LEU A 390 -20.08 0.21 2.78
N VAL A 391 -20.99 0.93 2.12
CA VAL A 391 -22.40 1.00 2.48
C VAL A 391 -23.09 -0.35 2.37
N ALA A 392 -22.80 -1.13 1.32
CA ALA A 392 -23.31 -2.48 1.15
C ALA A 392 -22.90 -3.42 2.31
N GLY A 393 -21.74 -3.19 2.91
CA GLY A 393 -21.22 -3.96 4.06
C GLY A 393 -21.64 -3.41 5.44
N CYS A 394 -22.34 -2.27 5.52
CA CYS A 394 -22.72 -1.65 6.78
C CYS A 394 -23.94 -2.29 7.43
N PRO A 395 -23.99 -2.34 8.78
CA PRO A 395 -25.23 -2.71 9.48
C PRO A 395 -26.37 -1.75 9.15
N LEU A 396 -27.58 -2.26 8.99
CA LEU A 396 -28.75 -1.41 8.78
C LEU A 396 -29.01 -0.52 10.00
N SER A 397 -29.42 0.73 9.79
CA SER A 397 -29.85 1.60 10.86
C SER A 397 -31.15 1.09 11.49
N LYS A 398 -31.42 1.47 12.74
CA LYS A 398 -32.69 1.10 13.42
C LYS A 398 -33.92 1.55 12.63
N GLY A 399 -33.86 2.73 12.00
CA GLY A 399 -34.94 3.24 11.14
C GLY A 399 -35.15 2.39 9.90
N ALA A 400 -34.08 2.00 9.19
CA ALA A 400 -34.15 1.13 8.02
C ALA A 400 -34.71 -0.27 8.36
N LEU A 401 -34.34 -0.83 9.51
CA LEU A 401 -34.88 -2.10 10.00
C LEU A 401 -36.38 -2.01 10.28
N THR A 402 -36.85 -0.88 10.81
CA THR A 402 -38.27 -0.67 11.08
C THR A 402 -39.09 -0.62 9.77
N VAL A 403 -38.58 0.11 8.75
CA VAL A 403 -39.24 0.20 7.43
C VAL A 403 -39.28 -1.17 6.75
N LEU A 404 -38.18 -1.97 6.81
CA LEU A 404 -38.15 -3.31 6.23
C LEU A 404 -39.15 -4.25 6.93
N ARG A 405 -39.23 -4.20 8.26
CA ARG A 405 -40.22 -5.00 9.02
C ARG A 405 -41.66 -4.62 8.70
N SER A 406 -41.97 -3.33 8.57
CA SER A 406 -43.30 -2.87 8.20
C SER A 406 -43.67 -3.26 6.76
N SER A 407 -42.74 -3.21 5.82
CA SER A 407 -42.95 -3.64 4.43
C SER A 407 -43.13 -5.16 4.29
N GLN A 408 -42.47 -5.96 5.13
CA GLN A 408 -42.69 -7.41 5.17
C GLN A 408 -44.01 -7.78 5.84
N ALA A 409 -44.37 -7.08 6.89
CA ALA A 409 -45.68 -7.29 7.55
C ALA A 409 -46.85 -6.94 6.62
N GLY A 410 -46.72 -5.87 5.79
CA GLY A 410 -47.71 -5.52 4.78
C GLY A 410 -47.89 -6.60 3.71
N LYS A 411 -46.79 -7.19 3.22
CA LYS A 411 -46.86 -8.30 2.24
C LYS A 411 -47.41 -9.59 2.81
N ALA A 412 -47.22 -9.88 4.09
CA ALA A 412 -47.75 -11.06 4.74
C ALA A 412 -49.27 -10.97 4.93
N ASN A 413 -49.81 -9.76 5.14
CA ASN A 413 -51.26 -9.55 5.23
C ASN A 413 -51.97 -9.64 3.88
N ASP A 414 -51.35 -9.24 2.77
CA ASP A 414 -51.93 -9.36 1.43
C ASP A 414 -51.94 -10.80 0.90
N THR A 415 -51.10 -11.69 1.42
CA THR A 415 -51.11 -13.13 1.08
C THR A 415 -52.07 -13.94 1.91
N ALA A 416 -52.54 -13.43 3.04
CA ALA A 416 -53.54 -14.06 3.89
C ALA A 416 -54.99 -13.70 3.52
N ALA A 417 -55.18 -12.72 2.61
CA ALA A 417 -56.48 -12.22 2.15
C ALA A 417 -56.86 -12.71 0.73
N LYS A 418 -56.18 -13.70 0.19
CA LYS A 418 -56.49 -14.44 -1.03
C LYS A 418 -56.65 -15.93 -0.62
#